data_4bfefea03e3f73e862a5b6bfedee997d
#
_entry.id   4bfefea03e3f73e862a5b6bfedee997d
#
_cell.length_a   1.000
_cell.length_b   1.000
_cell.length_c   1.000
_cell.angle_alpha   90.00
_cell.angle_beta   90.00
_cell.angle_gamma   90.00
#
_symmetry.space_group_name_H-M   'P 1'
#
loop_
_entity.id
_entity.type
_entity.pdbx_description
1 polymer ?
#
loop_
_entity_poly.entity_id
_entity_poly.type
_entity_poly.pdbx_seq_one_letter_code
_entity_poly.pdbx_strand_id
1 'polypeptide(L)'
;EREVDYLGKYRTISNKLKKKFLRKPNIAEGSEHFSHLAKAFNSQECPQYAAFCCLAQARCEGTPSLANAPGEAQALTEAARLFLEAERSSKELGCPSFQEHLNAAINCYSHAIRVHVENKQAPLAAALCLELGNSLKSFRRPGEAIAHYQRAAELQHLNPLDCLTALNLVAECKIDIKDYEGALA
;
A
#
# COMPACT_ATOMS: atom_id res chain seq x y z
N GLU A 1 -18.78 28.13 10.85
CA GLU A 1 -17.98 26.91 11.03
C GLU A 1 -16.52 27.26 10.78
N ARG A 2 -15.64 27.01 11.76
CA ARG A 2 -14.21 27.22 11.54
C ARG A 2 -13.71 26.12 10.61
N GLU A 3 -13.26 26.48 9.43
CA GLU A 3 -12.59 25.59 8.51
C GLU A 3 -11.42 24.91 9.23
N VAL A 4 -11.43 23.58 9.31
CA VAL A 4 -10.41 22.84 10.07
C VAL A 4 -9.18 22.70 9.18
N ASP A 5 -8.09 23.38 9.53
CA ASP A 5 -6.80 23.26 8.83
C ASP A 5 -6.14 21.89 9.08
N TYR A 6 -6.51 20.91 8.28
CA TYR A 6 -5.94 19.55 8.35
C TYR A 6 -4.45 19.51 7.96
N LEU A 7 -4.02 20.33 6.99
CA LEU A 7 -2.61 20.40 6.59
C LEU A 7 -1.74 21.02 7.67
N GLY A 8 -2.24 22.03 8.37
CA GLY A 8 -1.58 22.60 9.55
C GLY A 8 -1.48 21.57 10.68
N LYS A 9 -2.48 20.72 10.89
CA LYS A 9 -2.40 19.60 11.83
C LYS A 9 -1.31 18.61 11.44
N TYR A 10 -1.22 18.20 10.17
CA TYR A 10 -0.15 17.32 9.69
C TYR A 10 1.24 17.90 9.97
N ARG A 11 1.45 19.19 9.65
CA ARG A 11 2.71 19.89 9.92
C ARG A 11 3.05 19.93 11.42
N THR A 12 2.05 20.15 12.26
CA THR A 12 2.21 20.21 13.71
C THR A 12 2.66 18.85 14.26
N ILE A 13 2.02 17.75 13.85
CA ILE A 13 2.40 16.39 14.24
C ILE A 13 3.83 16.08 13.78
N SER A 14 4.12 16.33 12.49
CA SER A 14 5.45 16.11 11.90
C SER A 14 6.54 16.89 12.63
N ASN A 15 6.28 18.13 13.03
CA ASN A 15 7.25 18.96 13.77
C ASN A 15 7.47 18.47 15.22
N LYS A 16 6.45 17.88 15.86
CA LYS A 16 6.60 17.25 17.18
C LYS A 16 7.53 16.03 17.14
N LEU A 17 7.56 15.31 16.01
CA LEU A 17 8.39 14.12 15.81
C LEU A 17 9.85 14.43 15.46
N LYS A 18 10.17 15.67 15.07
CA LYS A 18 11.56 16.08 14.83
C LYS A 18 12.35 16.02 16.13
N LYS A 19 13.55 15.42 16.09
CA LYS A 19 14.47 15.41 17.24
C LYS A 19 14.78 16.84 17.71
N LYS A 20 14.45 17.14 18.95
CA LYS A 20 14.88 18.36 19.64
C LYS A 20 15.98 18.00 20.62
N PHE A 21 16.94 18.90 20.82
CA PHE A 21 18.21 18.69 21.58
C PHE A 21 18.05 18.05 22.98
N LEU A 22 16.89 18.21 23.62
CA LEU A 22 16.65 17.75 25.00
C LEU A 22 15.43 16.86 25.19
N ARG A 23 14.69 16.49 24.11
CA ARG A 23 13.44 15.72 24.23
C ARG A 23 13.36 14.63 23.17
N LYS A 24 13.18 13.38 23.63
CA LYS A 24 12.84 12.29 22.73
C LYS A 24 11.40 12.48 22.23
N PRO A 25 11.13 12.37 20.91
CA PRO A 25 9.78 12.45 20.39
C PRO A 25 8.94 11.27 20.88
N ASN A 26 7.67 11.50 21.18
CA ASN A 26 6.71 10.43 21.45
C ASN A 26 6.19 9.88 20.13
N ILE A 27 6.81 8.80 19.66
CA ILE A 27 6.50 8.18 18.36
C ILE A 27 5.12 7.54 18.38
N ALA A 28 4.73 6.90 19.50
CA ALA A 28 3.42 6.25 19.63
C ALA A 28 2.26 7.27 19.52
N GLU A 29 2.36 8.38 20.25
CA GLU A 29 1.40 9.48 20.13
C GLU A 29 1.34 10.06 18.69
N GLY A 30 2.51 10.15 18.05
CA GLY A 30 2.59 10.58 16.64
C GLY A 30 1.87 9.65 15.70
N SER A 31 2.02 8.33 15.86
CA SER A 31 1.33 7.30 15.09
C SER A 31 -0.19 7.43 15.23
N GLU A 32 -0.70 7.52 16.47
CA GLU A 32 -2.12 7.69 16.74
C GLU A 32 -2.69 8.97 16.10
N HIS A 33 -1.98 10.08 16.23
CA HIS A 33 -2.41 11.35 15.62
C HIS A 33 -2.47 11.27 14.10
N PHE A 34 -1.51 10.60 13.43
CA PHE A 34 -1.58 10.40 11.99
C PHE A 34 -2.73 9.48 11.59
N SER A 35 -3.02 8.42 12.36
CA SER A 35 -4.17 7.55 12.13
C SER A 35 -5.49 8.32 12.20
N HIS A 36 -5.67 9.16 13.23
CA HIS A 36 -6.85 10.01 13.35
C HIS A 36 -6.97 11.02 12.21
N LEU A 37 -5.85 11.62 11.80
CA LEU A 37 -5.83 12.58 10.71
C LEU A 37 -6.14 11.92 9.36
N ALA A 38 -5.66 10.69 9.12
CA ALA A 38 -6.00 9.91 7.93
C ALA A 38 -7.52 9.69 7.82
N LYS A 39 -8.16 9.27 8.92
CA LYS A 39 -9.61 9.10 8.96
C LYS A 39 -10.35 10.40 8.69
N ALA A 40 -9.85 11.52 9.23
CA ALA A 40 -10.46 12.83 9.00
C ALA A 40 -10.34 13.27 7.53
N PHE A 41 -9.21 13.05 6.86
CA PHE A 41 -9.07 13.34 5.43
C PHE A 41 -9.95 12.41 4.59
N ASN A 42 -10.04 11.13 4.94
CA ASN A 42 -10.88 10.19 4.21
C ASN A 42 -12.38 10.56 4.31
N SER A 43 -12.83 11.01 5.47
CA SER A 43 -14.21 11.52 5.65
C SER A 43 -14.51 12.80 4.87
N GLN A 44 -13.50 13.50 4.36
CA GLN A 44 -13.59 14.66 3.47
C GLN A 44 -13.36 14.30 2.00
N GLU A 45 -13.43 13.01 1.65
CA GLU A 45 -13.22 12.52 0.28
C GLU A 45 -11.86 12.95 -0.31
N CYS A 46 -10.83 13.01 0.55
CA CYS A 46 -9.46 13.35 0.18
C CYS A 46 -8.51 12.15 0.36
N PRO A 47 -8.68 11.05 -0.41
CA PRO A 47 -7.94 9.81 -0.19
C PRO A 47 -6.43 9.97 -0.34
N GLN A 48 -5.95 10.84 -1.24
CA GLN A 48 -4.52 11.09 -1.43
C GLN A 48 -3.86 11.66 -0.16
N TYR A 49 -4.52 12.58 0.55
CA TYR A 49 -3.99 13.14 1.80
C TYR A 49 -4.10 12.15 2.96
N ALA A 50 -5.18 11.35 3.00
CA ALA A 50 -5.31 10.25 3.93
C ALA A 50 -4.18 9.23 3.76
N ALA A 51 -3.83 8.88 2.52
CA ALA A 51 -2.72 7.97 2.21
C ALA A 51 -1.37 8.50 2.72
N PHE A 52 -1.08 9.79 2.56
CA PHE A 52 0.14 10.37 3.12
C PHE A 52 0.18 10.33 4.66
N CYS A 53 -0.96 10.46 5.33
CA CYS A 53 -1.05 10.28 6.77
C CYS A 53 -0.77 8.83 7.17
N CYS A 54 -1.32 7.84 6.45
CA CYS A 54 -1.01 6.43 6.66
C CYS A 54 0.46 6.11 6.43
N LEU A 55 1.12 6.71 5.42
CA LEU A 55 2.57 6.59 5.23
C LEU A 55 3.36 7.16 6.40
N ALA A 56 2.94 8.31 6.95
CA ALA A 56 3.58 8.89 8.12
C ALA A 56 3.38 8.00 9.36
N GLN A 57 2.20 7.40 9.52
CA GLN A 57 1.92 6.41 10.55
C GLN A 57 2.83 5.19 10.39
N ALA A 58 2.93 4.60 9.19
CA ALA A 58 3.79 3.45 8.93
C ALA A 58 5.26 3.72 9.31
N ARG A 59 5.76 4.92 9.00
CA ARG A 59 7.12 5.33 9.43
C ARG A 59 7.27 5.38 10.94
N CYS A 60 6.24 5.78 11.68
CA CYS A 60 6.27 5.74 13.14
C CYS A 60 6.31 4.29 13.63
N GLU A 61 5.45 3.42 13.10
CA GLU A 61 5.35 2.01 13.49
C GLU A 61 6.65 1.22 13.21
N GLY A 62 7.31 1.48 12.07
CA GLY A 62 8.57 0.85 11.66
C GLY A 62 9.81 1.41 12.37
N THR A 63 9.70 2.42 13.25
CA THR A 63 10.87 2.91 13.98
C THR A 63 11.37 1.89 15.00
N PRO A 64 12.70 1.80 15.25
CA PRO A 64 13.25 0.87 16.24
C PRO A 64 12.68 1.06 17.66
N SER A 65 12.17 2.26 17.96
CA SER A 65 11.57 2.56 19.26
C SER A 65 10.17 1.98 19.45
N LEU A 66 9.44 1.75 18.37
CA LEU A 66 8.10 1.15 18.41
C LEU A 66 8.12 -0.30 17.90
N ALA A 67 8.88 -0.54 16.81
CA ALA A 67 9.12 -1.86 16.20
C ALA A 67 7.84 -2.70 16.00
N ASN A 68 6.75 -2.04 15.60
CA ASN A 68 5.44 -2.67 15.41
C ASN A 68 5.24 -3.08 13.93
N ALA A 69 5.86 -4.18 13.52
CA ALA A 69 5.77 -4.66 12.15
C ALA A 69 4.33 -4.92 11.65
N PRO A 70 3.39 -5.48 12.44
CA PRO A 70 1.99 -5.59 12.03
C PRO A 70 1.34 -4.23 11.77
N GLY A 71 1.57 -3.25 12.64
CA GLY A 71 1.04 -1.88 12.49
C GLY A 71 1.64 -1.17 11.27
N GLU A 72 2.94 -1.34 11.01
CA GLU A 72 3.61 -0.82 9.83
C GLU A 72 2.99 -1.39 8.55
N ALA A 73 2.88 -2.73 8.45
CA ALA A 73 2.30 -3.39 7.28
C ALA A 73 0.84 -2.99 7.05
N GLN A 74 0.04 -2.86 8.12
CA GLN A 74 -1.34 -2.41 8.04
C GLN A 74 -1.44 -0.98 7.53
N ALA A 75 -0.67 -0.05 8.06
CA ALA A 75 -0.67 1.35 7.64
C ALA A 75 -0.20 1.51 6.19
N LEU A 76 0.80 0.73 5.76
CA LEU A 76 1.26 0.70 4.36
C LEU A 76 0.18 0.16 3.41
N THR A 77 -0.52 -0.89 3.79
CA THR A 77 -1.61 -1.47 2.99
C THR A 77 -2.76 -0.50 2.85
N GLU A 78 -3.14 0.18 3.93
CA GLU A 78 -4.18 1.22 3.90
C GLU A 78 -3.77 2.40 3.01
N ALA A 79 -2.52 2.87 3.12
CA ALA A 79 -1.99 3.90 2.24
C ALA A 79 -2.07 3.49 0.76
N ALA A 80 -1.73 2.24 0.44
CA ALA A 80 -1.78 1.71 -0.91
C ALA A 80 -3.22 1.74 -1.48
N ARG A 81 -4.19 1.27 -0.70
CA ARG A 81 -5.61 1.27 -1.09
C ARG A 81 -6.15 2.67 -1.33
N LEU A 82 -5.82 3.61 -0.46
CA LEU A 82 -6.20 5.02 -0.60
C LEU A 82 -5.57 5.68 -1.82
N PHE A 83 -4.31 5.38 -2.15
CA PHE A 83 -3.70 5.85 -3.40
C PHE A 83 -4.37 5.25 -4.64
N LEU A 84 -4.77 3.96 -4.61
CA LEU A 84 -5.53 3.37 -5.71
C LEU A 84 -6.91 4.02 -5.88
N GLU A 85 -7.57 4.38 -4.78
CA GLU A 85 -8.82 5.12 -4.79
C GLU A 85 -8.64 6.50 -5.42
N ALA A 86 -7.60 7.25 -5.02
CA ALA A 86 -7.25 8.54 -5.61
C ALA A 86 -6.99 8.43 -7.12
N GLU A 87 -6.27 7.38 -7.57
CA GLU A 87 -6.01 7.15 -8.99
C GLU A 87 -7.30 6.84 -9.77
N ARG A 88 -8.22 6.03 -9.20
CA ARG A 88 -9.52 5.74 -9.82
C ARG A 88 -10.36 7.01 -9.95
N SER A 89 -10.46 7.79 -8.88
CA SER A 89 -11.21 9.06 -8.88
C SER A 89 -10.66 10.04 -9.93
N SER A 90 -9.34 10.18 -10.02
CA SER A 90 -8.70 11.02 -11.04
C SER A 90 -9.04 10.56 -12.47
N LYS A 91 -9.07 9.24 -12.68
CA LYS A 91 -9.40 8.63 -13.97
C LYS A 91 -10.87 8.82 -14.35
N GLU A 92 -11.78 8.67 -13.39
CA GLU A 92 -13.22 8.87 -13.56
C GLU A 92 -13.55 10.32 -13.90
N LEU A 93 -12.82 11.27 -13.30
CA LEU A 93 -12.94 12.70 -13.59
C LEU A 93 -12.26 13.12 -14.91
N GLY A 94 -11.58 12.20 -15.61
CA GLY A 94 -10.86 12.50 -16.84
C GLY A 94 -9.63 13.40 -16.62
N CYS A 95 -9.13 13.49 -15.39
CA CYS A 95 -7.93 14.28 -15.10
C CYS A 95 -6.69 13.61 -15.69
N PRO A 96 -5.77 14.39 -16.31
CA PRO A 96 -4.47 13.86 -16.70
C PRO A 96 -3.73 13.32 -15.48
N SER A 97 -3.33 12.06 -15.51
CA SER A 97 -2.54 11.43 -14.44
C SER A 97 -1.19 11.02 -15.01
N PHE A 98 -0.13 11.36 -14.29
CA PHE A 98 1.23 10.82 -14.50
C PHE A 98 1.43 9.50 -13.76
N GLN A 99 0.33 8.89 -13.27
CA GLN A 99 0.32 7.63 -12.51
C GLN A 99 1.08 7.70 -11.18
N GLU A 100 1.22 8.90 -10.63
CA GLU A 100 1.93 9.11 -9.36
C GLU A 100 1.25 8.38 -8.20
N HIS A 101 -0.09 8.36 -8.16
CA HIS A 101 -0.83 7.63 -7.12
C HIS A 101 -0.72 6.12 -7.31
N LEU A 102 -0.80 5.62 -8.55
CA LEU A 102 -0.60 4.20 -8.83
C LEU A 102 0.81 3.74 -8.44
N ASN A 103 1.83 4.51 -8.80
CA ASN A 103 3.22 4.21 -8.43
C ASN A 103 3.43 4.26 -6.91
N ALA A 104 2.81 5.22 -6.22
CA ALA A 104 2.84 5.29 -4.76
C ALA A 104 2.18 4.06 -4.13
N ALA A 105 1.04 3.61 -4.66
CA ALA A 105 0.36 2.39 -4.21
C ALA A 105 1.25 1.14 -4.38
N ILE A 106 1.88 0.97 -5.56
CA ILE A 106 2.81 -0.13 -5.83
C ILE A 106 3.96 -0.15 -4.81
N ASN A 107 4.54 1.01 -4.51
CA ASN A 107 5.62 1.13 -3.54
C ASN A 107 5.15 0.76 -2.12
N CYS A 108 3.96 1.19 -1.72
CA CYS A 108 3.37 0.86 -0.42
C CYS A 108 3.12 -0.65 -0.29
N TYR A 109 2.50 -1.28 -1.28
CA TYR A 109 2.30 -2.74 -1.29
C TYR A 109 3.63 -3.49 -1.25
N SER A 110 4.60 -3.10 -2.07
CA SER A 110 5.92 -3.74 -2.11
C SER A 110 6.62 -3.67 -0.75
N HIS A 111 6.46 -2.55 -0.03
CA HIS A 111 7.01 -2.42 1.32
C HIS A 111 6.24 -3.28 2.32
N ALA A 112 4.90 -3.27 2.31
CA ALA A 112 4.09 -4.12 3.19
C ALA A 112 4.36 -5.61 2.98
N ILE A 113 4.50 -6.06 1.72
CA ILE A 113 4.87 -7.43 1.37
C ILE A 113 6.23 -7.78 1.97
N ARG A 114 7.22 -6.88 1.85
CA ARG A 114 8.55 -7.09 2.45
C ARG A 114 8.48 -7.24 3.96
N VAL A 115 7.74 -6.37 4.65
CA VAL A 115 7.53 -6.45 6.11
C VAL A 115 6.95 -7.80 6.50
N HIS A 116 5.92 -8.30 5.79
CA HIS A 116 5.35 -9.62 6.06
C HIS A 116 6.32 -10.77 5.80
N VAL A 117 7.12 -10.70 4.71
CA VAL A 117 8.13 -11.73 4.40
C VAL A 117 9.21 -11.78 5.48
N GLU A 118 9.74 -10.62 5.90
CA GLU A 118 10.76 -10.52 6.96
C GLU A 118 10.24 -11.07 8.30
N ASN A 119 8.93 -10.92 8.56
CA ASN A 119 8.27 -11.47 9.75
C ASN A 119 7.72 -12.90 9.55
N LYS A 120 8.12 -13.61 8.49
CA LYS A 120 7.72 -15.00 8.20
C LYS A 120 6.21 -15.20 8.04
N GLN A 121 5.50 -14.20 7.59
CA GLN A 121 4.06 -14.19 7.37
C GLN A 121 3.74 -14.38 5.87
N ALA A 122 4.24 -15.47 5.29
CA ALA A 122 4.11 -15.75 3.86
C ALA A 122 2.66 -15.71 3.32
N PRO A 123 1.62 -16.20 4.03
CA PRO A 123 0.24 -16.11 3.55
C PRO A 123 -0.26 -14.66 3.40
N LEU A 124 0.10 -13.77 4.34
CA LEU A 124 -0.28 -12.36 4.27
C LEU A 124 0.47 -11.64 3.14
N ALA A 125 1.77 -11.93 2.98
CA ALA A 125 2.54 -11.41 1.86
C ALA A 125 1.96 -11.85 0.51
N ALA A 126 1.56 -13.11 0.37
CA ALA A 126 0.94 -13.64 -0.84
C ALA A 126 -0.40 -12.97 -1.13
N ALA A 127 -1.24 -12.77 -0.11
CA ALA A 127 -2.52 -12.07 -0.26
C ALA A 127 -2.32 -10.64 -0.81
N LEU A 128 -1.32 -9.90 -0.30
CA LEU A 128 -1.00 -8.56 -0.81
C LEU A 128 -0.42 -8.59 -2.23
N CYS A 129 0.35 -9.63 -2.60
CA CYS A 129 0.80 -9.82 -3.97
C CYS A 129 -0.40 -10.01 -4.92
N LEU A 130 -1.39 -10.83 -4.53
CA LEU A 130 -2.62 -11.04 -5.32
C LEU A 130 -3.43 -9.74 -5.42
N GLU A 131 -3.60 -9.01 -4.33
CA GLU A 131 -4.32 -7.73 -4.30
C GLU A 131 -3.68 -6.70 -5.22
N LEU A 132 -2.35 -6.57 -5.19
CA LEU A 132 -1.60 -5.69 -6.09
C LEU A 132 -1.72 -6.12 -7.54
N GLY A 133 -1.58 -7.42 -7.85
CA GLY A 133 -1.76 -7.97 -9.18
C GLY A 133 -3.16 -7.67 -9.74
N ASN A 134 -4.21 -7.90 -8.96
CA ASN A 134 -5.59 -7.59 -9.32
C ASN A 134 -5.79 -6.09 -9.58
N SER A 135 -5.18 -5.24 -8.76
CA SER A 135 -5.23 -3.79 -8.95
C SER A 135 -4.56 -3.39 -10.26
N LEU A 136 -3.37 -3.88 -10.56
CA LEU A 136 -2.65 -3.62 -11.81
C LEU A 136 -3.45 -4.09 -13.04
N LYS A 137 -4.04 -5.28 -12.97
CA LYS A 137 -4.92 -5.80 -14.03
C LYS A 137 -6.12 -4.87 -14.26
N SER A 138 -6.75 -4.34 -13.19
CA SER A 138 -7.85 -3.38 -13.29
C SER A 138 -7.44 -2.04 -13.92
N PHE A 139 -6.21 -1.63 -13.75
CA PHE A 139 -5.61 -0.46 -14.40
C PHE A 139 -5.08 -0.75 -15.82
N ARG A 140 -5.40 -1.93 -16.40
CA ARG A 140 -4.97 -2.36 -17.74
C ARG A 140 -3.44 -2.51 -17.88
N ARG A 141 -2.80 -2.99 -16.82
CA ARG A 141 -1.36 -3.29 -16.77
C ARG A 141 -1.09 -4.78 -16.49
N PRO A 142 -1.64 -5.72 -17.29
CA PRO A 142 -1.54 -7.16 -17.02
C PRO A 142 -0.09 -7.65 -17.04
N GLY A 143 0.78 -7.07 -17.88
CA GLY A 143 2.20 -7.45 -17.93
C GLY A 143 2.94 -7.23 -16.61
N GLU A 144 2.59 -6.18 -15.86
CA GLU A 144 3.19 -5.92 -14.55
C GLU A 144 2.57 -6.78 -13.44
N ALA A 145 1.29 -7.14 -13.59
CA ALA A 145 0.61 -8.02 -12.64
C ALA A 145 1.24 -9.42 -12.58
N ILE A 146 1.81 -9.92 -13.69
CA ILE A 146 2.41 -11.24 -13.79
C ILE A 146 3.45 -11.49 -12.68
N ALA A 147 4.38 -10.56 -12.49
CA ALA A 147 5.44 -10.71 -11.48
C ALA A 147 4.88 -10.84 -10.06
N HIS A 148 3.79 -10.13 -9.77
CA HIS A 148 3.15 -10.18 -8.45
C HIS A 148 2.38 -11.49 -8.23
N TYR A 149 1.68 -12.00 -9.25
CA TYR A 149 1.04 -13.31 -9.18
C TYR A 149 2.04 -14.47 -9.07
N GLN A 150 3.15 -14.40 -9.81
CA GLN A 150 4.24 -15.37 -9.67
C GLN A 150 4.82 -15.35 -8.25
N ARG A 151 5.02 -14.16 -7.69
CA ARG A 151 5.48 -14.03 -6.31
C ARG A 151 4.49 -14.60 -5.30
N ALA A 152 3.18 -14.44 -5.53
CA ALA A 152 2.15 -15.04 -4.70
C ALA A 152 2.22 -16.58 -4.76
N ALA A 153 2.38 -17.17 -5.95
CA ALA A 153 2.54 -18.62 -6.13
C ALA A 153 3.77 -19.16 -5.37
N GLU A 154 4.92 -18.47 -5.47
CA GLU A 154 6.12 -18.83 -4.74
C GLU A 154 5.91 -18.82 -3.22
N LEU A 155 5.24 -17.81 -2.69
CA LEU A 155 4.97 -17.68 -1.26
C LEU A 155 3.97 -18.72 -0.74
N GLN A 156 3.16 -19.28 -1.63
CA GLN A 156 2.12 -20.27 -1.33
C GLN A 156 2.49 -21.70 -1.77
N HIS A 157 3.76 -21.98 -2.05
CA HIS A 157 4.23 -23.28 -2.57
C HIS A 157 3.83 -24.49 -1.68
N LEU A 158 3.56 -24.27 -0.38
CA LEU A 158 3.08 -25.30 0.53
C LEU A 158 1.56 -25.52 0.48
N ASN A 159 0.83 -24.65 -0.22
CA ASN A 159 -0.61 -24.76 -0.43
C ASN A 159 -0.90 -24.90 -1.94
N PRO A 160 -1.06 -26.13 -2.45
CA PRO A 160 -1.18 -26.36 -3.88
C PRO A 160 -2.36 -25.65 -4.54
N LEU A 161 -3.50 -25.51 -3.87
CA LEU A 161 -4.69 -24.85 -4.42
C LEU A 161 -4.47 -23.35 -4.60
N ASP A 162 -3.90 -22.68 -3.61
CA ASP A 162 -3.63 -21.25 -3.68
C ASP A 162 -2.50 -20.97 -4.69
N CYS A 163 -1.49 -21.83 -4.73
CA CYS A 163 -0.42 -21.75 -5.73
C CYS A 163 -0.99 -21.88 -7.15
N LEU A 164 -1.83 -22.88 -7.39
CA LEU A 164 -2.49 -23.08 -8.71
C LEU A 164 -3.38 -21.89 -9.08
N THR A 165 -4.10 -21.34 -8.12
CA THR A 165 -4.94 -20.14 -8.35
C THR A 165 -4.09 -18.96 -8.79
N ALA A 166 -2.95 -18.71 -8.15
CA ALA A 166 -2.04 -17.64 -8.53
C ALA A 166 -1.43 -17.88 -9.94
N LEU A 167 -1.04 -19.13 -10.27
CA LEU A 167 -0.52 -19.48 -11.59
C LEU A 167 -1.59 -19.34 -12.70
N ASN A 168 -2.85 -19.64 -12.42
CA ASN A 168 -3.94 -19.38 -13.37
C ASN A 168 -4.06 -17.88 -13.69
N LEU A 169 -3.92 -17.01 -12.71
CA LEU A 169 -3.90 -15.56 -12.94
C LEU A 169 -2.70 -15.11 -13.78
N VAL A 170 -1.54 -15.77 -13.62
CA VAL A 170 -0.39 -15.55 -14.51
C VAL A 170 -0.73 -15.92 -15.95
N ALA A 171 -1.30 -17.10 -16.17
CA ALA A 171 -1.69 -17.56 -17.51
C ALA A 171 -2.71 -16.61 -18.16
N GLU A 172 -3.75 -16.19 -17.42
CA GLU A 172 -4.71 -15.18 -17.91
C GLU A 172 -4.01 -13.89 -18.34
N CYS A 173 -3.10 -13.34 -17.53
CA CYS A 173 -2.39 -12.12 -17.90
C CYS A 173 -1.51 -12.30 -19.12
N LYS A 174 -0.86 -13.46 -19.28
CA LYS A 174 -0.05 -13.78 -20.47
C LYS A 174 -0.92 -13.86 -21.73
N ILE A 175 -2.13 -14.42 -21.63
CA ILE A 175 -3.10 -14.41 -22.72
C ILE A 175 -3.52 -12.98 -23.06
N ASP A 176 -3.79 -12.14 -22.06
CA ASP A 176 -4.18 -10.74 -22.24
C ASP A 176 -3.12 -9.93 -23.02
N ILE A 177 -1.83 -10.23 -22.82
CA ILE A 177 -0.71 -9.61 -23.54
C ILE A 177 -0.32 -10.39 -24.82
N LYS A 178 -1.06 -11.44 -25.19
CA LYS A 178 -0.84 -12.30 -26.36
C LYS A 178 0.45 -13.13 -26.30
N ASP A 179 0.99 -13.39 -25.12
CA ASP A 179 2.07 -14.33 -24.88
C ASP A 179 1.52 -15.75 -24.68
N TYR A 180 1.09 -16.37 -25.75
CA TYR A 180 0.45 -17.70 -25.72
C TYR A 180 1.44 -18.82 -25.39
N GLU A 181 2.69 -18.71 -25.83
CA GLU A 181 3.73 -19.70 -25.50
C GLU A 181 4.04 -19.67 -24.01
N GLY A 182 4.22 -18.47 -23.44
CA GLY A 182 4.43 -18.32 -22.02
C GLY A 182 3.21 -18.71 -21.17
N ALA A 183 2.01 -18.68 -21.70
CA ALA A 183 0.81 -19.13 -20.98
C ALA A 183 0.70 -20.64 -20.85
N LEU A 184 1.37 -21.40 -21.73
CA LEU A 184 1.38 -22.87 -21.74
C LEU A 184 2.55 -23.46 -20.92
N ALA A 185 3.55 -22.64 -20.58
CA ALA A 185 4.73 -23.02 -19.80
C ALA A 185 4.47 -22.95 -18.29
#